data_1e427052edca3d8246fdf308bb260ff1
#
_entry.id   1e427052edca3d8246fdf308bb260ff1
#
_cell.length_a   1.000
_cell.length_b   1.000
_cell.length_c   1.000
_cell.angle_alpha   90.00
_cell.angle_beta   90.00
_cell.angle_gamma   90.00
#
_symmetry.space_group_name_H-M   'P 1'
#
loop_
_entity.id
_entity.type
_entity.pdbx_description
1 polymer ?
#
loop_
_entity_poly.entity_id
_entity_poly.type
_entity_poly.pdbx_seq_one_letter_code
_entity_poly.pdbx_strand_id
1 'polypeptide(L)'
;MINAGVSGDTTAGGLRRLDWVLKSRPSIVIVELGANDGLRGQPLASMYSNLDTIISRLQNANTAVVLAGMKIPPNYGLNYTTKFSSMFQELAQKHKITLIPFLLEGVAAQPNLNQADGLHPTAAGYKIVADTVMTALKPLLREKGQF
;
A
#
# COMPACT_ATOMS: atom_id res chain seq x y z
N MET A 1 8.78 10.62 -11.35
CA MET A 1 7.82 10.08 -10.36
C MET A 1 6.57 10.95 -10.34
N ILE A 2 5.39 10.31 -10.30
CA ILE A 2 4.08 11.02 -10.25
C ILE A 2 3.43 10.69 -8.91
N ASN A 3 3.02 11.72 -8.17
CA ASN A 3 2.21 11.53 -6.97
C ASN A 3 0.73 11.41 -7.39
N ALA A 4 0.16 10.22 -7.22
CA ALA A 4 -1.25 9.92 -7.45
C ALA A 4 -2.01 9.68 -6.12
N GLY A 5 -1.39 9.98 -4.96
CA GLY A 5 -2.01 9.80 -3.65
C GLY A 5 -3.15 10.80 -3.40
N VAL A 6 -4.17 10.33 -2.70
CA VAL A 6 -5.29 11.16 -2.20
C VAL A 6 -5.45 10.86 -0.71
N SER A 7 -5.35 11.89 0.13
CA SER A 7 -5.49 11.73 1.57
C SER A 7 -6.87 11.18 1.93
N GLY A 8 -6.91 10.22 2.86
CA GLY A 8 -8.16 9.60 3.30
C GLY A 8 -8.78 8.62 2.31
N ASP A 9 -8.12 8.33 1.17
CA ASP A 9 -8.66 7.44 0.14
C ASP A 9 -8.79 6.00 0.63
N THR A 10 -9.76 5.30 0.07
CA THR A 10 -10.06 3.90 0.34
C THR A 10 -9.71 3.02 -0.86
N THR A 11 -9.75 1.70 -0.68
CA THR A 11 -9.58 0.76 -1.79
C THR A 11 -10.62 0.98 -2.90
N ALA A 12 -11.87 1.27 -2.52
CA ALA A 12 -12.93 1.62 -3.47
C ALA A 12 -12.65 2.96 -4.19
N GLY A 13 -12.11 3.97 -3.48
CA GLY A 13 -11.71 5.24 -4.06
C GLY A 13 -10.57 5.08 -5.08
N GLY A 14 -9.53 4.34 -4.70
CA GLY A 14 -8.43 4.01 -5.60
C GLY A 14 -8.89 3.28 -6.86
N LEU A 15 -9.81 2.31 -6.71
CA LEU A 15 -10.38 1.59 -7.86
C LEU A 15 -11.14 2.52 -8.81
N ARG A 16 -11.96 3.44 -8.30
CA ARG A 16 -12.72 4.40 -9.13
C ARG A 16 -11.83 5.30 -9.98
N ARG A 17 -10.65 5.67 -9.48
CA ARG A 17 -9.72 6.57 -10.18
C ARG A 17 -8.58 5.87 -10.91
N LEU A 18 -8.58 4.54 -10.94
CA LEU A 18 -7.51 3.75 -11.55
C LEU A 18 -7.31 4.08 -13.04
N ASP A 19 -8.39 4.35 -13.79
CA ASP A 19 -8.31 4.73 -15.20
C ASP A 19 -7.51 6.02 -15.41
N TRP A 20 -7.64 6.97 -14.49
CA TRP A 20 -6.84 8.19 -14.51
C TRP A 20 -5.35 7.89 -14.30
N VAL A 21 -5.01 7.00 -13.37
CA VAL A 21 -3.62 6.57 -13.13
C VAL A 21 -3.06 5.89 -14.38
N LEU A 22 -3.82 4.98 -15.00
CA LEU A 22 -3.41 4.23 -16.18
C LEU A 22 -3.18 5.12 -17.42
N LYS A 23 -3.83 6.28 -17.53
CA LYS A 23 -3.59 7.24 -18.61
C LYS A 23 -2.14 7.72 -18.67
N SER A 24 -1.43 7.78 -17.55
CA SER A 24 -0.02 8.17 -17.48
C SER A 24 0.95 7.07 -17.93
N ARG A 25 0.45 5.86 -18.23
CA ARG A 25 1.23 4.67 -18.61
C ARG A 25 2.41 4.41 -17.67
N PRO A 26 2.18 4.27 -16.36
CA PRO A 26 3.26 4.08 -15.41
C PRO A 26 3.94 2.73 -15.64
N SER A 27 5.27 2.69 -15.57
CA SER A 27 6.03 1.44 -15.61
C SER A 27 6.01 0.68 -14.30
N ILE A 28 5.87 1.39 -13.18
CA ILE A 28 5.75 0.84 -11.83
C ILE A 28 4.69 1.65 -11.07
N VAL A 29 3.84 0.99 -10.30
CA VAL A 29 2.90 1.62 -9.37
C VAL A 29 3.07 1.05 -7.98
N ILE A 30 3.21 1.93 -6.98
CA ILE A 30 3.13 1.56 -5.57
C ILE A 30 1.66 1.73 -5.17
N VAL A 31 1.03 0.62 -4.77
CA VAL A 31 -0.35 0.61 -4.27
C VAL A 31 -0.31 0.66 -2.75
N GLU A 32 -0.63 1.83 -2.21
CA GLU A 32 -0.75 2.10 -0.78
C GLU A 32 -2.21 2.45 -0.48
N LEU A 33 -3.03 1.44 -0.26
CA LEU A 33 -4.47 1.56 -0.01
C LEU A 33 -4.90 0.51 1.03
N GLY A 34 -6.02 0.77 1.68
CA GLY A 34 -6.62 -0.15 2.64
C GLY A 34 -6.49 0.29 4.10
N ALA A 35 -5.53 1.15 4.45
CA ALA A 35 -5.41 1.66 5.82
C ALA A 35 -6.70 2.39 6.27
N ASN A 36 -7.23 3.27 5.43
CA ASN A 36 -8.47 4.00 5.72
C ASN A 36 -9.69 3.08 5.78
N ASP A 37 -9.74 2.05 4.95
CA ASP A 37 -10.79 1.01 5.04
C ASP A 37 -10.70 0.28 6.38
N GLY A 38 -9.50 -0.18 6.75
CA GLY A 38 -9.25 -0.90 8.01
C GLY A 38 -9.59 -0.07 9.24
N LEU A 39 -9.14 1.19 9.29
CA LEU A 39 -9.45 2.12 10.39
C LEU A 39 -10.95 2.47 10.48
N ARG A 40 -11.71 2.32 9.40
CA ARG A 40 -13.17 2.47 9.37
C ARG A 40 -13.93 1.17 9.57
N GLY A 41 -13.24 0.05 9.84
CA GLY A 41 -13.84 -1.26 10.04
C GLY A 41 -14.59 -1.80 8.82
N GLN A 42 -14.15 -1.43 7.61
CA GLN A 42 -14.80 -1.88 6.38
C GLN A 42 -14.67 -3.41 6.19
N PRO A 43 -15.59 -4.05 5.45
CA PRO A 43 -15.53 -5.47 5.19
C PRO A 43 -14.25 -5.87 4.45
N LEU A 44 -13.47 -6.80 5.00
CA LEU A 44 -12.22 -7.29 4.41
C LEU A 44 -12.41 -7.87 3.00
N ALA A 45 -13.53 -8.55 2.76
CA ALA A 45 -13.84 -9.11 1.44
C ALA A 45 -13.95 -8.02 0.35
N SER A 46 -14.53 -6.87 0.68
CA SER A 46 -14.62 -5.74 -0.26
C SER A 46 -13.26 -5.14 -0.54
N MET A 47 -12.43 -4.98 0.50
CA MET A 47 -11.06 -4.47 0.38
C MET A 47 -10.22 -5.41 -0.50
N TYR A 48 -10.28 -6.72 -0.22
CA TYR A 48 -9.60 -7.74 -1.01
C TYR A 48 -9.99 -7.65 -2.48
N SER A 49 -11.29 -7.64 -2.77
CA SER A 49 -11.82 -7.58 -4.14
C SER A 49 -11.38 -6.31 -4.88
N ASN A 50 -11.39 -5.16 -4.20
CA ASN A 50 -10.94 -3.90 -4.78
C ASN A 50 -9.43 -3.92 -5.11
N LEU A 51 -8.60 -4.37 -4.16
CA LEU A 51 -7.15 -4.48 -4.35
C LEU A 51 -6.80 -5.52 -5.43
N ASP A 52 -7.47 -6.67 -5.43
CA ASP A 52 -7.32 -7.71 -6.44
C ASP A 52 -7.59 -7.17 -7.85
N THR A 53 -8.67 -6.41 -7.99
CA THR A 53 -9.04 -5.76 -9.27
C THR A 53 -8.02 -4.70 -9.68
N ILE A 54 -7.56 -3.85 -8.73
CA ILE A 54 -6.55 -2.82 -9.00
C ILE A 54 -5.27 -3.46 -9.51
N ILE A 55 -4.76 -4.49 -8.80
CA ILE A 55 -3.52 -5.18 -9.15
C ILE A 55 -3.64 -5.84 -10.52
N SER A 56 -4.73 -6.59 -10.75
CA SER A 56 -5.00 -7.25 -12.05
C SER A 56 -5.00 -6.25 -13.21
N ARG A 57 -5.67 -5.12 -13.04
CA ARG A 57 -5.76 -4.10 -14.10
C ARG A 57 -4.41 -3.42 -14.37
N LEU A 58 -3.60 -3.17 -13.33
CA LEU A 58 -2.24 -2.66 -13.49
C LEU A 58 -1.36 -3.65 -14.24
N GLN A 59 -1.39 -4.94 -13.86
CA GLN A 59 -0.62 -5.98 -14.54
C GLN A 59 -1.04 -6.15 -16.00
N ASN A 60 -2.35 -6.13 -16.29
CA ASN A 60 -2.88 -6.19 -17.66
C ASN A 60 -2.43 -4.99 -18.52
N ALA A 61 -2.08 -3.87 -17.90
CA ALA A 61 -1.47 -2.70 -18.55
C ALA A 61 0.07 -2.76 -18.61
N ASN A 62 0.69 -3.92 -18.35
CA ASN A 62 2.15 -4.11 -18.28
C ASN A 62 2.86 -3.23 -17.23
N THR A 63 2.16 -2.85 -16.17
CA THR A 63 2.68 -2.08 -15.04
C THR A 63 3.15 -3.01 -13.95
N ALA A 64 4.39 -2.88 -13.50
CA ALA A 64 4.87 -3.57 -12.30
C ALA A 64 4.22 -2.98 -11.05
N VAL A 65 3.87 -3.84 -10.09
CA VAL A 65 3.15 -3.43 -8.88
C VAL A 65 4.01 -3.71 -7.65
N VAL A 66 4.10 -2.72 -6.76
CA VAL A 66 4.54 -2.88 -5.38
C VAL A 66 3.33 -2.67 -4.49
N LEU A 67 2.94 -3.68 -3.73
CA LEU A 67 1.85 -3.58 -2.77
C LEU A 67 2.43 -3.20 -1.40
N ALA A 68 1.96 -2.09 -0.84
CA ALA A 68 2.33 -1.66 0.50
C ALA A 68 1.35 -2.24 1.53
N GLY A 69 1.81 -3.22 2.30
CA GLY A 69 1.04 -3.81 3.39
C GLY A 69 0.91 -2.88 4.57
N MET A 70 -0.22 -2.99 5.27
CA MET A 70 -0.55 -2.18 6.44
C MET A 70 -0.99 -3.07 7.60
N LYS A 71 -0.86 -2.52 8.81
CA LYS A 71 -1.41 -3.08 10.05
C LYS A 71 -2.33 -2.04 10.66
N ILE A 72 -3.33 -2.49 11.40
CA ILE A 72 -4.25 -1.62 12.16
C ILE A 72 -4.12 -1.93 13.66
N PRO A 73 -4.47 -0.96 14.53
CA PRO A 73 -4.35 -1.13 15.97
C PRO A 73 -5.13 -2.34 16.50
N PRO A 74 -4.65 -2.99 17.58
CA PRO A 74 -5.24 -4.24 18.09
C PRO A 74 -6.65 -4.10 18.68
N ASN A 75 -7.08 -2.88 19.00
CA ASN A 75 -8.41 -2.59 19.52
C ASN A 75 -9.56 -2.89 18.54
N TYR A 76 -9.26 -3.17 17.27
CA TYR A 76 -10.24 -3.67 16.28
C TYR A 76 -10.53 -5.17 16.40
N GLY A 77 -9.91 -5.86 17.36
CA GLY A 77 -10.07 -7.28 17.60
C GLY A 77 -9.11 -8.16 16.80
N LEU A 78 -8.57 -9.19 17.47
CA LEU A 78 -7.49 -10.03 16.92
C LEU A 78 -7.86 -10.67 15.57
N ASN A 79 -9.09 -11.18 15.43
CA ASN A 79 -9.51 -11.83 14.19
C ASN A 79 -9.48 -10.86 13.00
N TYR A 80 -10.00 -9.64 13.18
CA TYR A 80 -10.02 -8.64 12.11
C TYR A 80 -8.61 -8.14 11.77
N THR A 81 -7.79 -7.81 12.77
CA THR A 81 -6.43 -7.30 12.57
C THR A 81 -5.50 -8.32 11.91
N THR A 82 -5.61 -9.60 12.30
CA THR A 82 -4.84 -10.68 11.68
C THR A 82 -5.23 -10.87 10.21
N LYS A 83 -6.53 -10.99 9.93
CA LYS A 83 -7.03 -11.14 8.56
C LYS A 83 -6.74 -9.90 7.70
N PHE A 84 -6.78 -8.70 8.27
CA PHE A 84 -6.42 -7.47 7.58
C PHE A 84 -4.96 -7.50 7.10
N SER A 85 -4.02 -7.89 7.96
CA SER A 85 -2.61 -7.94 7.57
C SER A 85 -2.30 -9.12 6.63
N SER A 86 -2.92 -10.30 6.81
CA SER A 86 -2.70 -11.45 5.93
C SER A 86 -3.22 -11.24 4.51
N MET A 87 -4.27 -10.44 4.35
CA MET A 87 -4.85 -10.10 3.04
C MET A 87 -3.81 -9.55 2.05
N PHE A 88 -2.89 -8.70 2.50
CA PHE A 88 -1.83 -8.16 1.65
C PHE A 88 -0.84 -9.23 1.21
N GLN A 89 -0.51 -10.17 2.09
CA GLN A 89 0.37 -11.30 1.76
C GLN A 89 -0.29 -12.25 0.75
N GLU A 90 -1.56 -12.57 0.95
CA GLU A 90 -2.35 -13.41 0.05
C GLU A 90 -2.42 -12.80 -1.36
N LEU A 91 -2.71 -11.49 -1.46
CA LEU A 91 -2.75 -10.77 -2.73
C LEU A 91 -1.37 -10.76 -3.42
N ALA A 92 -0.30 -10.47 -2.67
CA ALA A 92 1.04 -10.44 -3.23
C ALA A 92 1.47 -11.81 -3.76
N GLN A 93 1.15 -12.89 -3.05
CA GLN A 93 1.42 -14.26 -3.49
C GLN A 93 0.59 -14.64 -4.72
N LYS A 94 -0.72 -14.34 -4.69
CA LYS A 94 -1.64 -14.61 -5.82
C LYS A 94 -1.17 -13.97 -7.12
N HIS A 95 -0.76 -12.71 -7.05
CA HIS A 95 -0.36 -11.91 -8.21
C HIS A 95 1.14 -11.98 -8.51
N LYS A 96 1.94 -12.64 -7.67
CA LYS A 96 3.40 -12.72 -7.77
C LYS A 96 4.06 -11.34 -7.90
N ILE A 97 3.65 -10.42 -7.04
CA ILE A 97 4.13 -9.03 -7.01
C ILE A 97 4.99 -8.76 -5.78
N THR A 98 5.75 -7.66 -5.84
CA THR A 98 6.54 -7.20 -4.70
C THR A 98 5.64 -6.72 -3.58
N LEU A 99 5.88 -7.22 -2.37
CA LEU A 99 5.20 -6.80 -1.14
C LEU A 99 6.16 -6.04 -0.24
N ILE A 100 5.72 -4.91 0.28
CA ILE A 100 6.27 -4.32 1.50
C ILE A 100 5.38 -4.85 2.64
N PRO A 101 5.87 -5.75 3.53
CA PRO A 101 5.01 -6.42 4.50
C PRO A 101 4.30 -5.48 5.47
N PHE A 102 4.99 -4.41 5.88
CA PHE A 102 4.42 -3.33 6.67
C PHE A 102 5.13 -2.01 6.32
N LEU A 103 4.40 -1.09 5.71
CA LEU A 103 4.96 0.18 5.23
C LEU A 103 5.54 1.05 6.35
N LEU A 104 4.92 1.03 7.53
CA LEU A 104 5.32 1.82 8.69
C LEU A 104 6.23 1.04 9.67
N GLU A 105 6.94 0.01 9.20
CA GLU A 105 7.89 -0.73 10.04
C GLU A 105 8.97 0.20 10.57
N GLY A 106 9.22 0.14 11.88
CA GLY A 106 10.16 1.03 12.60
C GLY A 106 9.66 2.45 12.83
N VAL A 107 8.44 2.80 12.36
CA VAL A 107 7.83 4.13 12.52
C VAL A 107 6.56 4.07 13.38
N ALA A 108 5.69 3.10 13.12
CA ALA A 108 4.43 2.96 13.85
C ALA A 108 4.66 2.87 15.36
N ALA A 109 3.81 3.55 16.13
CA ALA A 109 3.86 3.61 17.59
C ALA A 109 5.14 4.25 18.19
N GLN A 110 5.97 4.93 17.38
CA GLN A 110 7.13 5.70 17.87
C GLN A 110 6.72 7.18 18.01
N PRO A 111 6.60 7.75 19.25
CA PRO A 111 6.07 9.10 19.43
C PRO A 111 6.84 10.20 18.70
N ASN A 112 8.17 10.06 18.57
CA ASN A 112 9.05 11.01 17.88
C ASN A 112 9.02 10.88 16.35
N LEU A 113 8.44 9.79 15.82
CA LEU A 113 8.34 9.53 14.38
C LEU A 113 6.93 9.69 13.85
N ASN A 114 5.94 9.91 14.73
CA ASN A 114 4.54 10.12 14.36
C ASN A 114 4.06 11.51 14.81
N GLN A 115 3.10 12.04 14.08
CA GLN A 115 2.39 13.27 14.45
C GLN A 115 1.55 13.05 15.72
N ALA A 116 0.95 14.11 16.24
CA ALA A 116 0.14 14.05 17.46
C ALA A 116 -1.06 13.07 17.39
N ASP A 117 -1.51 12.72 16.18
CA ASP A 117 -2.57 11.74 15.96
C ASP A 117 -2.10 10.28 16.12
N GLY A 118 -0.79 10.05 16.23
CA GLY A 118 -0.21 8.71 16.38
C GLY A 118 -0.30 7.81 15.14
N LEU A 119 -0.82 8.33 14.02
CA LEU A 119 -1.07 7.58 12.79
C LEU A 119 -0.18 8.02 11.64
N HIS A 120 0.00 9.32 11.46
CA HIS A 120 0.77 9.87 10.36
C HIS A 120 2.22 10.11 10.76
N PRO A 121 3.20 9.69 9.93
CA PRO A 121 4.61 9.95 10.20
C PRO A 121 4.95 11.46 10.23
N THR A 122 5.93 11.82 11.06
CA THR A 122 6.64 13.11 10.94
C THR A 122 7.58 13.09 9.74
N ALA A 123 8.23 14.22 9.44
CA ALA A 123 9.27 14.26 8.41
C ALA A 123 10.40 13.24 8.65
N ALA A 124 10.78 13.00 9.92
CA ALA A 124 11.75 11.97 10.30
C ALA A 124 11.22 10.55 10.04
N GLY A 125 9.95 10.28 10.37
CA GLY A 125 9.29 9.02 10.08
C GLY A 125 9.20 8.75 8.57
N TYR A 126 8.86 9.76 7.77
CA TYR A 126 8.80 9.61 6.31
C TYR A 126 10.15 9.30 5.65
N LYS A 127 11.27 9.68 6.23
CA LYS A 127 12.59 9.23 5.74
C LYS A 127 12.75 7.72 5.83
N ILE A 128 12.34 7.13 6.96
CA ILE A 128 12.38 5.67 7.17
C ILE A 128 11.41 4.98 6.19
N VAL A 129 10.20 5.52 6.03
CA VAL A 129 9.22 5.00 5.06
C VAL A 129 9.79 5.05 3.63
N ALA A 130 10.44 6.14 3.25
CA ALA A 130 11.07 6.27 1.94
C ALA A 130 12.17 5.22 1.70
N ASP A 131 13.01 4.94 2.71
CA ASP A 131 14.05 3.91 2.64
C ASP A 131 13.43 2.50 2.51
N THR A 132 12.34 2.23 3.22
CA THR A 132 11.57 0.99 3.10
C THR A 132 11.03 0.82 1.68
N VAL A 133 10.41 1.85 1.13
CA VAL A 133 9.91 1.87 -0.25
C VAL A 133 11.05 1.69 -1.26
N MET A 134 12.15 2.42 -1.11
CA MET A 134 13.29 2.31 -2.01
C MET A 134 13.91 0.92 -2.01
N THR A 135 13.93 0.24 -0.88
CA THR A 135 14.41 -1.15 -0.78
C THR A 135 13.58 -2.09 -1.65
N ALA A 136 12.26 -1.93 -1.66
CA ALA A 136 11.36 -2.72 -2.50
C ALA A 136 11.43 -2.32 -3.99
N LEU A 137 11.69 -1.04 -4.29
CA LEU A 137 11.73 -0.54 -5.66
C LEU A 137 13.03 -0.85 -6.41
N LYS A 138 14.18 -0.85 -5.74
CA LYS A 138 15.50 -0.99 -6.38
C LYS A 138 15.60 -2.20 -7.35
N PRO A 139 15.13 -3.41 -7.00
CA PRO A 139 15.18 -4.54 -7.95
C PRO A 139 14.38 -4.25 -9.24
N LEU A 140 13.16 -3.72 -9.09
CA LEU A 140 12.29 -3.43 -10.24
C LEU A 140 12.83 -2.32 -11.13
N LEU A 141 13.47 -1.30 -10.54
CA LEU A 141 14.12 -0.22 -11.29
C LEU A 141 15.31 -0.74 -12.11
N ARG A 142 16.10 -1.66 -11.55
CA ARG A 142 17.21 -2.30 -12.27
C ARG A 142 16.70 -3.14 -13.45
N GLU A 143 15.65 -3.93 -13.27
CA GLU A 143 15.01 -4.71 -14.34
C GLU A 143 14.49 -3.82 -15.49
N LYS A 144 14.06 -2.60 -15.16
CA LYS A 144 13.58 -1.61 -16.14
C LYS A 144 14.71 -0.74 -16.73
N GLY A 145 15.97 -0.98 -16.39
CA GLY A 145 17.11 -0.18 -16.88
C GLY A 145 17.14 1.26 -16.39
N GLN A 146 16.54 1.53 -15.21
CA GLN A 146 16.43 2.87 -14.62
C GLN A 146 17.40 3.10 -13.45
N PHE A 147 18.32 2.16 -13.23
CA PHE A 147 19.39 2.19 -12.21
C PHE A 147 20.65 1.56 -12.75
#